data_bece3826016b92bdb46933909c4ca6d9
#
_entry.id   bece3826016b92bdb46933909c4ca6d9
#
_cell.length_a   1.000
_cell.length_b   1.000
_cell.length_c   1.000
_cell.angle_alpha   90.00
_cell.angle_beta   90.00
_cell.angle_gamma   90.00
#
_symmetry.space_group_name_H-M   'P 1'
#
loop_
_entity.id
_entity.type
_entity.pdbx_description
1 polymer ?
#
loop_
_entity_poly.entity_id
_entity_poly.type
_entity_poly.pdbx_seq_one_letter_code
_entity_poly.pdbx_strand_id
1 'polypeptide(L)'
;NMNIQLPSFLQKGDKVVIVSPSSKIDKEFLKRAKKRLESWGLKVSVGKYAGGSSGRYAGTIRQRLQDLQSAMDDPKVKAILCSRGGYGAVHLVDKIDFTAFREHPKWLLGFSDITALHNLFQKNGYASLHSLMARHLTVEPEEDPCVAYLKDILFGNLPVYTCEKHKLNRQGMAEGILRGGNMAVAYGLRGTPYDIPAEGTILFLEDVSERPHAIERMMYNLKLGGVLEKLSGLIIGQFTEYEEDCSLGKELYPALADLVKEYDYPVCFNFPVGHVTHNLPLINGAKVELTVGKKNVELKFIC
;
A
#
# COMPACT_ATOMS: atom_id res chain seq x y z
N ASN A 1 12.85 -0.85 -18.57
CA ASN A 1 12.80 -1.63 -17.32
C ASN A 1 13.55 -0.87 -16.23
N MET A 2 12.82 -0.07 -15.46
CA MET A 2 13.38 0.61 -14.29
C MET A 2 13.54 -0.41 -13.17
N ASN A 3 14.78 -0.61 -12.69
CA ASN A 3 15.01 -1.41 -11.49
C ASN A 3 14.49 -0.64 -10.28
N ILE A 4 13.59 -1.25 -9.51
CA ILE A 4 13.06 -0.67 -8.28
C ILE A 4 13.97 -1.10 -7.13
N GLN A 5 14.50 -0.11 -6.43
CA GLN A 5 15.41 -0.30 -5.32
C GLN A 5 14.63 -0.42 -4.00
N LEU A 6 14.96 -1.45 -3.21
CA LEU A 6 14.53 -1.52 -1.83
C LEU A 6 15.44 -0.64 -0.97
N PRO A 7 14.88 0.20 -0.08
CA PRO A 7 15.71 0.88 0.92
C PRO A 7 16.41 -0.13 1.84
N SER A 8 17.47 0.31 2.50
CA SER A 8 18.17 -0.52 3.48
C SER A 8 17.24 -0.91 4.64
N PHE A 9 17.37 -2.14 5.11
CA PHE A 9 16.63 -2.58 6.31
C PHE A 9 17.12 -1.83 7.55
N LEU A 10 16.22 -1.70 8.52
CA LEU A 10 16.50 -0.96 9.74
C LEU A 10 17.34 -1.78 10.72
N GLN A 11 18.07 -1.05 11.56
CA GLN A 11 18.80 -1.59 12.70
C GLN A 11 18.38 -0.82 13.95
N LYS A 12 18.59 -1.41 15.12
CA LYS A 12 18.36 -0.72 16.39
C LYS A 12 19.11 0.63 16.39
N GLY A 13 18.44 1.66 16.87
CA GLY A 13 18.96 3.01 16.87
C GLY A 13 18.64 3.83 15.63
N ASP A 14 18.13 3.23 14.57
CA ASP A 14 17.73 3.94 13.38
C ASP A 14 16.54 4.86 13.63
N LYS A 15 16.50 5.97 12.88
CA LYS A 15 15.50 7.02 13.05
C LYS A 15 14.29 6.80 12.15
N VAL A 16 13.10 6.95 12.76
CA VAL A 16 11.81 6.97 12.09
C VAL A 16 11.12 8.30 12.34
N VAL A 17 10.47 8.86 11.33
CA VAL A 17 9.65 10.07 11.46
C VAL A 17 8.22 9.73 11.14
N ILE A 18 7.29 10.20 11.98
CA ILE A 18 5.84 10.08 11.73
C ILE A 18 5.35 11.38 11.12
N VAL A 19 4.70 11.29 9.95
CA VAL A 19 4.13 12.44 9.24
C VAL A 19 2.65 12.21 8.96
N SER A 20 1.91 13.27 8.69
CA SER A 20 0.48 13.20 8.36
C SER A 20 0.23 13.89 7.02
N PRO A 21 0.41 13.17 5.89
CA PRO A 21 0.30 13.78 4.57
C PRO A 21 -1.14 13.98 4.08
N SER A 22 -2.11 13.42 4.78
CA SER A 22 -3.52 13.36 4.36
C SER A 22 -4.45 13.97 5.41
N SER A 23 -5.37 13.18 5.95
CA SER A 23 -6.36 13.65 6.93
C SER A 23 -5.77 13.87 8.31
N LYS A 24 -6.43 14.72 9.09
CA LYS A 24 -6.08 14.96 10.49
C LYS A 24 -6.26 13.70 11.35
N ILE A 25 -5.45 13.57 12.37
CA ILE A 25 -5.46 12.44 13.29
C ILE A 25 -5.45 12.93 14.75
N ASP A 26 -6.05 12.14 15.64
CA ASP A 26 -5.93 12.41 17.08
C ASP A 26 -4.47 12.26 17.52
N LYS A 27 -3.97 13.25 18.23
CA LYS A 27 -2.58 13.28 18.72
C LYS A 27 -2.23 12.07 19.59
N GLU A 28 -3.19 11.48 20.28
CA GLU A 28 -2.98 10.30 21.10
C GLU A 28 -2.49 9.10 20.27
N PHE A 29 -2.99 8.95 19.05
CA PHE A 29 -2.48 7.92 18.15
C PHE A 29 -1.03 8.14 17.74
N LEU A 30 -0.64 9.39 17.52
CA LEU A 30 0.76 9.73 17.21
C LEU A 30 1.69 9.37 18.39
N LYS A 31 1.28 9.73 19.58
CA LYS A 31 2.04 9.45 20.80
C LYS A 31 2.22 7.95 21.03
N ARG A 32 1.15 7.17 20.86
CA ARG A 32 1.18 5.72 21.06
C ARG A 32 1.96 5.00 19.96
N ALA A 33 1.80 5.42 18.71
CA ALA A 33 2.58 4.87 17.60
C ALA A 33 4.08 5.11 17.81
N LYS A 34 4.46 6.30 18.26
CA LYS A 34 5.84 6.60 18.64
C LYS A 34 6.37 5.62 19.68
N LYS A 35 5.61 5.39 20.76
CA LYS A 35 6.00 4.43 21.80
C LYS A 35 6.18 3.02 21.26
N ARG A 36 5.26 2.56 20.39
CA ARG A 36 5.35 1.24 19.79
C ARG A 36 6.65 1.09 18.99
N LEU A 37 6.96 2.05 18.14
CA LEU A 37 8.17 2.02 17.33
C LEU A 37 9.44 2.13 18.19
N GLU A 38 9.40 2.95 19.25
CA GLU A 38 10.51 3.04 20.21
C GLU A 38 10.74 1.71 20.93
N SER A 39 9.68 0.94 21.21
CA SER A 39 9.79 -0.39 21.82
C SER A 39 10.54 -1.39 20.94
N TRP A 40 10.67 -1.11 19.64
CA TRP A 40 11.47 -1.91 18.72
C TRP A 40 12.96 -1.49 18.69
N GLY A 41 13.34 -0.52 19.52
CA GLY A 41 14.71 -0.01 19.59
C GLY A 41 14.99 1.13 18.59
N LEU A 42 13.96 1.71 18.01
CA LEU A 42 14.09 2.81 17.05
C LEU A 42 14.04 4.17 17.76
N LYS A 43 14.64 5.17 17.14
CA LYS A 43 14.52 6.58 17.55
C LYS A 43 13.42 7.21 16.74
N VAL A 44 12.41 7.78 17.39
CA VAL A 44 11.22 8.27 16.70
C VAL A 44 10.98 9.74 16.98
N SER A 45 10.76 10.51 15.93
CA SER A 45 10.28 11.88 16.01
C SER A 45 8.96 12.01 15.23
N VAL A 46 8.20 13.03 15.58
CA VAL A 46 6.91 13.34 14.96
C VAL A 46 7.06 14.66 14.21
N GLY A 47 6.57 14.68 12.97
CA GLY A 47 6.61 15.87 12.14
C GLY A 47 5.95 17.07 12.83
N LYS A 48 6.44 18.26 12.55
CA LYS A 48 5.98 19.50 13.16
C LYS A 48 4.46 19.71 13.06
N TYR A 49 3.88 19.33 11.94
CA TYR A 49 2.47 19.52 11.63
C TYR A 49 1.64 18.24 11.71
N ALA A 50 2.23 17.13 12.13
CA ALA A 50 1.57 15.83 12.10
C ALA A 50 0.29 15.75 12.95
N GLY A 51 0.23 16.49 14.05
CA GLY A 51 -0.95 16.60 14.92
C GLY A 51 -1.81 17.81 14.62
N GLY A 52 -1.58 18.50 13.52
CA GLY A 52 -2.31 19.72 13.16
C GLY A 52 -3.65 19.47 12.51
N SER A 53 -4.28 20.57 12.11
CA SER A 53 -5.61 20.54 11.49
C SER A 53 -5.78 21.76 10.57
N SER A 54 -6.29 21.50 9.37
CA SER A 54 -6.73 22.50 8.41
C SER A 54 -7.91 21.89 7.65
N GLY A 55 -9.14 22.22 8.09
CA GLY A 55 -10.32 21.53 7.62
C GLY A 55 -10.25 20.04 7.96
N ARG A 56 -10.45 19.19 6.97
CA ARG A 56 -10.32 17.72 7.13
C ARG A 56 -8.88 17.23 7.15
N TYR A 57 -7.92 18.04 6.73
CA TYR A 57 -6.53 17.68 6.57
C TYR A 57 -5.73 17.90 7.85
N ALA A 58 -4.59 17.22 7.96
CA ALA A 58 -3.66 17.41 9.07
C ALA A 58 -3.01 18.81 9.07
N GLY A 59 -2.96 19.42 7.91
CA GLY A 59 -2.43 20.76 7.73
C GLY A 59 -2.70 21.27 6.32
N THR A 60 -2.23 22.47 6.02
CA THR A 60 -2.24 22.97 4.65
C THR A 60 -1.38 22.11 3.74
N ILE A 61 -1.50 22.25 2.43
CA ILE A 61 -0.63 21.55 1.47
C ILE A 61 0.83 21.83 1.80
N ARG A 62 1.17 23.11 2.03
CA ARG A 62 2.53 23.52 2.37
C ARG A 62 3.04 22.84 3.64
N GLN A 63 2.23 22.78 4.69
CA GLN A 63 2.62 22.19 5.97
C GLN A 63 2.84 20.68 5.85
N ARG A 64 1.92 19.98 5.18
CA ARG A 64 2.02 18.54 4.96
C ARG A 64 3.23 18.19 4.08
N LEU A 65 3.46 18.98 3.04
CA LEU A 65 4.62 18.83 2.16
C LEU A 65 5.94 19.08 2.93
N GLN A 66 5.99 20.10 3.76
CA GLN A 66 7.18 20.43 4.53
C GLN A 66 7.61 19.27 5.42
N ASP A 67 6.66 18.66 6.15
CA ASP A 67 6.98 17.51 7.01
C ASP A 67 7.47 16.30 6.22
N LEU A 68 6.81 15.96 5.14
CA LEU A 68 7.21 14.83 4.33
C LEU A 68 8.55 15.08 3.64
N GLN A 69 8.76 16.24 3.04
CA GLN A 69 10.00 16.58 2.35
C GLN A 69 11.18 16.62 3.33
N SER A 70 10.99 17.20 4.52
CA SER A 70 12.03 17.24 5.54
C SER A 70 12.45 15.85 6.00
N ALA A 71 11.48 14.94 6.16
CA ALA A 71 11.77 13.56 6.52
C ALA A 71 12.50 12.81 5.38
N MET A 72 12.11 13.07 4.14
CA MET A 72 12.76 12.48 2.97
C MET A 72 14.20 12.97 2.79
N ASP A 73 14.46 14.23 3.13
CA ASP A 73 15.76 14.86 2.92
C ASP A 73 16.76 14.58 4.06
N ASP A 74 16.28 14.21 5.24
CA ASP A 74 17.15 13.95 6.40
C ASP A 74 17.91 12.64 6.20
N PRO A 75 19.26 12.69 6.08
CA PRO A 75 20.07 11.50 5.83
C PRO A 75 20.02 10.46 6.97
N LYS A 76 19.62 10.87 8.17
CA LYS A 76 19.52 9.97 9.32
C LYS A 76 18.21 9.19 9.39
N VAL A 77 17.18 9.66 8.69
CA VAL A 77 15.87 8.98 8.68
C VAL A 77 15.93 7.72 7.81
N LYS A 78 15.51 6.61 8.36
CA LYS A 78 15.49 5.30 7.67
C LYS A 78 14.08 4.85 7.28
N ALA A 79 13.06 5.38 7.95
CA ALA A 79 11.67 5.10 7.63
C ALA A 79 10.77 6.29 7.95
N ILE A 80 9.71 6.44 7.18
CA ILE A 80 8.69 7.46 7.35
C ILE A 80 7.35 6.75 7.51
N LEU A 81 6.72 6.88 8.68
CA LEU A 81 5.38 6.35 8.92
C LEU A 81 4.36 7.43 8.61
N CYS A 82 3.49 7.17 7.64
CA CYS A 82 2.30 7.99 7.43
C CYS A 82 1.27 7.63 8.51
N SER A 83 0.80 8.63 9.25
CA SER A 83 -0.02 8.40 10.43
C SER A 83 -1.41 7.88 10.10
N ARG A 84 -1.98 8.38 8.99
CA ARG A 84 -3.35 8.11 8.58
C ARG A 84 -3.53 8.38 7.08
N GLY A 85 -4.48 7.66 6.48
CA GLY A 85 -4.98 7.95 5.14
C GLY A 85 -6.09 9.01 5.15
N GLY A 86 -7.23 8.71 4.57
CA GLY A 86 -8.33 9.63 4.34
C GLY A 86 -8.24 10.24 2.97
N TYR A 87 -7.84 11.50 2.89
CA TYR A 87 -7.68 12.17 1.60
C TYR A 87 -6.65 13.30 1.69
N GLY A 88 -5.93 13.52 0.60
CA GLY A 88 -5.08 14.70 0.44
C GLY A 88 -3.64 14.41 -0.01
N ALA A 89 -3.18 13.16 0.03
CA ALA A 89 -1.82 12.84 -0.43
C ALA A 89 -1.60 13.23 -1.90
N VAL A 90 -2.62 13.16 -2.73
CA VAL A 90 -2.55 13.55 -4.15
C VAL A 90 -2.12 15.00 -4.34
N HIS A 91 -2.40 15.88 -3.38
CA HIS A 91 -1.95 17.28 -3.43
C HIS A 91 -0.43 17.44 -3.44
N LEU A 92 0.29 16.44 -2.93
CA LEU A 92 1.74 16.50 -2.72
C LEU A 92 2.52 15.86 -3.88
N VAL A 93 1.87 15.01 -4.67
CA VAL A 93 2.54 14.09 -5.60
C VAL A 93 3.44 14.82 -6.60
N ASP A 94 3.01 15.95 -7.13
CA ASP A 94 3.77 16.73 -8.12
C ASP A 94 4.72 17.77 -7.50
N LYS A 95 4.85 17.78 -6.17
CA LYS A 95 5.62 18.80 -5.44
C LYS A 95 6.84 18.25 -4.71
N ILE A 96 6.98 16.93 -4.66
CA ILE A 96 8.03 16.25 -3.92
C ILE A 96 9.31 16.17 -4.75
N ASP A 97 10.44 16.53 -4.13
CA ASP A 97 11.77 16.47 -4.72
C ASP A 97 12.54 15.27 -4.16
N PHE A 98 13.03 14.40 -5.04
CA PHE A 98 13.79 13.20 -4.68
C PHE A 98 15.30 13.39 -4.67
N THR A 99 15.82 14.60 -4.89
CA THR A 99 17.27 14.83 -5.04
C THR A 99 18.06 14.31 -3.83
N ALA A 100 17.73 14.77 -2.61
CA ALA A 100 18.40 14.31 -1.40
C ALA A 100 18.04 12.86 -1.06
N PHE A 101 16.80 12.45 -1.34
CA PHE A 101 16.34 11.10 -1.07
C PHE A 101 17.17 10.04 -1.80
N ARG A 102 17.64 10.32 -3.01
CA ARG A 102 18.45 9.38 -3.81
C ARG A 102 19.75 8.99 -3.13
N GLU A 103 20.32 9.89 -2.34
CA GLU A 103 21.54 9.62 -1.57
C GLU A 103 21.28 8.75 -0.34
N HIS A 104 20.06 8.81 0.21
CA HIS A 104 19.68 8.12 1.43
C HIS A 104 18.23 7.61 1.35
N PRO A 105 17.98 6.63 0.48
CA PRO A 105 16.63 6.07 0.33
C PRO A 105 16.12 5.51 1.65
N LYS A 106 14.83 5.63 1.89
CA LYS A 106 14.18 5.17 3.12
C LYS A 106 12.81 4.61 2.83
N TRP A 107 12.29 3.84 3.79
CA TRP A 107 10.98 3.22 3.69
C TRP A 107 9.88 4.24 3.93
N LEU A 108 8.88 4.27 3.05
CA LEU A 108 7.62 4.97 3.27
C LEU A 108 6.57 3.94 3.64
N LEU A 109 5.90 4.12 4.79
CA LEU A 109 4.90 3.20 5.32
C LEU A 109 3.52 3.84 5.31
N GLY A 110 2.55 3.09 4.83
CA GLY A 110 1.15 3.47 4.85
C GLY A 110 0.34 2.76 3.79
N PHE A 111 -0.98 2.95 3.81
CA PHE A 111 -1.88 2.37 2.81
C PHE A 111 -3.07 3.31 2.58
N SER A 112 -4.09 2.87 1.87
CA SER A 112 -5.27 3.69 1.59
C SER A 112 -4.89 4.90 0.70
N ASP A 113 -5.14 6.12 1.16
CA ASP A 113 -4.77 7.35 0.44
C ASP A 113 -3.27 7.43 0.12
N ILE A 114 -2.44 6.77 0.91
CA ILE A 114 -0.98 6.74 0.71
C ILE A 114 -0.59 6.02 -0.58
N THR A 115 -1.51 5.30 -1.20
CA THR A 115 -1.30 4.69 -2.53
C THR A 115 -0.77 5.71 -3.54
N ALA A 116 -1.20 6.96 -3.48
CA ALA A 116 -0.70 8.02 -4.37
C ALA A 116 0.81 8.23 -4.19
N LEU A 117 1.31 8.18 -2.96
CA LEU A 117 2.74 8.30 -2.67
C LEU A 117 3.51 7.04 -3.05
N HIS A 118 2.92 5.86 -2.90
CA HIS A 118 3.55 4.61 -3.37
C HIS A 118 3.79 4.65 -4.88
N ASN A 119 2.82 5.13 -5.64
CA ASN A 119 2.96 5.27 -7.09
C ASN A 119 4.07 6.28 -7.46
N LEU A 120 4.14 7.39 -6.73
CA LEU A 120 5.19 8.39 -6.91
C LEU A 120 6.57 7.79 -6.62
N PHE A 121 6.72 7.05 -5.53
CA PHE A 121 8.00 6.44 -5.14
C PHE A 121 8.46 5.45 -6.20
N GLN A 122 7.57 4.58 -6.68
CA GLN A 122 7.90 3.62 -7.72
C GLN A 122 8.29 4.29 -9.04
N LYS A 123 7.62 5.36 -9.42
CA LYS A 123 8.00 6.16 -10.59
C LYS A 123 9.44 6.66 -10.48
N ASN A 124 9.88 6.98 -9.28
CA ASN A 124 11.25 7.43 -9.01
C ASN A 124 12.24 6.29 -8.76
N GLY A 125 11.80 5.04 -8.84
CA GLY A 125 12.65 3.86 -8.75
C GLY A 125 12.79 3.27 -7.35
N TYR A 126 11.88 3.56 -6.43
CA TYR A 126 11.94 3.09 -5.03
C TYR A 126 10.72 2.28 -4.64
N ALA A 127 10.98 1.15 -3.97
CA ALA A 127 9.96 0.39 -3.28
C ALA A 127 9.51 1.13 -2.02
N SER A 128 8.31 0.82 -1.57
CA SER A 128 7.72 1.36 -0.36
C SER A 128 6.86 0.29 0.31
N LEU A 129 6.34 0.55 1.48
CA LEU A 129 5.68 -0.48 2.27
C LEU A 129 4.21 -0.14 2.46
N HIS A 130 3.35 -0.84 1.72
CA HIS A 130 1.90 -0.82 1.90
C HIS A 130 1.60 -1.54 3.21
N SER A 131 1.30 -0.79 4.26
CA SER A 131 1.22 -1.35 5.60
C SER A 131 0.28 -0.56 6.49
N LEU A 132 0.00 -1.17 7.64
CA LEU A 132 -0.73 -0.54 8.73
C LEU A 132 -0.08 0.79 9.15
N MET A 133 -0.89 1.66 9.75
CA MET A 133 -0.50 2.99 10.16
C MET A 133 -0.71 3.20 11.67
N ALA A 134 -0.69 4.45 12.14
CA ALA A 134 -0.63 4.75 13.58
C ALA A 134 -1.75 4.10 14.40
N ARG A 135 -2.99 4.15 13.94
CA ARG A 135 -4.12 3.58 14.69
C ARG A 135 -3.96 2.08 14.94
N HIS A 136 -3.60 1.32 13.92
CA HIS A 136 -3.41 -0.13 14.04
C HIS A 136 -2.27 -0.42 15.03
N LEU A 137 -1.16 0.30 14.93
CA LEU A 137 -0.03 0.15 15.85
C LEU A 137 -0.38 0.45 17.31
N THR A 138 -1.42 1.24 17.54
CA THR A 138 -1.80 1.65 18.91
C THR A 138 -2.91 0.80 19.50
N VAL A 139 -3.83 0.31 18.66
CA VAL A 139 -5.01 -0.44 19.10
C VAL A 139 -4.71 -1.94 19.21
N GLU A 140 -3.95 -2.48 18.26
CA GLU A 140 -3.65 -3.90 18.25
C GLU A 140 -2.48 -4.23 19.18
N PRO A 141 -2.48 -5.43 19.81
CA PRO A 141 -1.37 -5.85 20.67
C PRO A 141 -0.08 -6.14 19.88
N GLU A 142 1.04 -6.22 20.57
CA GLU A 142 2.35 -6.55 19.99
C GLU A 142 2.33 -7.90 19.26
N GLU A 143 1.53 -8.83 19.73
CA GLU A 143 1.38 -10.17 19.18
C GLU A 143 0.50 -10.22 17.93
N ASP A 144 -0.14 -9.11 17.56
CA ASP A 144 -0.92 -9.05 16.32
C ASP A 144 -0.02 -9.45 15.14
N PRO A 145 -0.43 -10.43 14.32
CA PRO A 145 0.44 -10.94 13.25
C PRO A 145 0.90 -9.85 12.28
N CYS A 146 0.05 -8.88 11.96
CA CYS A 146 0.41 -7.83 11.01
C CYS A 146 1.40 -6.83 11.61
N VAL A 147 1.31 -6.54 12.90
CA VAL A 147 2.32 -5.75 13.63
C VAL A 147 3.66 -6.48 13.61
N ALA A 148 3.65 -7.78 13.90
CA ALA A 148 4.85 -8.60 13.87
C ALA A 148 5.48 -8.68 12.48
N TYR A 149 4.67 -8.86 11.43
CA TYR A 149 5.16 -8.87 10.04
C TYR A 149 5.77 -7.52 9.64
N LEU A 150 5.16 -6.42 10.06
CA LEU A 150 5.71 -5.08 9.77
C LEU A 150 7.10 -4.94 10.39
N LYS A 151 7.23 -5.30 11.66
CA LYS A 151 8.51 -5.28 12.36
C LYS A 151 9.54 -6.16 11.64
N ASP A 152 9.16 -7.40 11.32
CA ASP A 152 10.03 -8.35 10.64
C ASP A 152 10.55 -7.79 9.32
N ILE A 153 9.67 -7.25 8.47
CA ILE A 153 10.06 -6.69 7.17
C ILE A 153 11.04 -5.54 7.35
N LEU A 154 10.76 -4.61 8.25
CA LEU A 154 11.64 -3.47 8.50
C LEU A 154 13.04 -3.88 8.91
N PHE A 155 13.16 -4.97 9.68
CA PHE A 155 14.46 -5.49 10.15
C PHE A 155 15.06 -6.56 9.24
N GLY A 156 14.50 -6.78 8.06
CA GLY A 156 15.09 -7.64 7.02
C GLY A 156 14.65 -9.10 7.04
N ASN A 157 13.65 -9.46 7.84
CA ASN A 157 13.10 -10.80 7.92
C ASN A 157 11.83 -10.87 7.05
N LEU A 158 11.98 -11.19 5.78
CA LEU A 158 10.88 -11.17 4.84
C LEU A 158 9.98 -12.40 5.01
N PRO A 159 8.66 -12.20 5.24
CA PRO A 159 7.74 -13.31 5.38
C PRO A 159 7.41 -13.94 4.04
N VAL A 160 6.96 -15.19 4.09
CA VAL A 160 6.23 -15.83 3.00
C VAL A 160 4.78 -15.90 3.45
N TYR A 161 3.90 -15.21 2.73
CA TYR A 161 2.48 -15.20 3.07
C TYR A 161 1.74 -16.36 2.42
N THR A 162 0.84 -16.95 3.19
CA THR A 162 -0.10 -17.94 2.68
C THR A 162 -1.51 -17.49 3.04
N CYS A 163 -2.46 -17.76 2.17
CA CYS A 163 -3.87 -17.56 2.48
C CYS A 163 -4.73 -18.67 1.88
N GLU A 164 -5.97 -18.72 2.34
CA GLU A 164 -6.91 -19.75 1.94
C GLU A 164 -7.24 -19.66 0.44
N LYS A 165 -7.55 -20.80 -0.15
CA LYS A 165 -8.12 -20.86 -1.50
C LYS A 165 -9.48 -20.17 -1.55
N HIS A 166 -9.83 -19.67 -2.70
CA HIS A 166 -11.16 -19.11 -2.98
C HIS A 166 -11.73 -19.74 -4.25
N LYS A 167 -13.02 -19.95 -4.27
CA LYS A 167 -13.69 -20.60 -5.41
C LYS A 167 -13.51 -19.88 -6.76
N LEU A 168 -13.23 -18.57 -6.72
CA LEU A 168 -13.02 -17.76 -7.92
C LEU A 168 -11.56 -17.66 -8.35
N ASN A 169 -10.65 -18.29 -7.63
CA ASN A 169 -9.23 -18.26 -7.98
C ASN A 169 -8.99 -18.95 -9.31
N ARG A 170 -8.03 -18.40 -10.07
CA ARG A 170 -7.43 -19.10 -11.21
C ARG A 170 -6.03 -19.54 -10.83
N GLN A 171 -5.80 -20.85 -10.84
CA GLN A 171 -4.51 -21.44 -10.48
C GLN A 171 -3.41 -21.03 -11.46
N GLY A 172 -2.20 -20.96 -10.96
CA GLY A 172 -1.03 -20.64 -11.73
C GLY A 172 0.08 -20.09 -10.86
N MET A 173 1.24 -19.90 -11.47
CA MET A 173 2.40 -19.30 -10.81
C MET A 173 2.95 -18.21 -11.73
N ALA A 174 3.32 -17.09 -11.14
CA ALA A 174 3.97 -16.00 -11.88
C ALA A 174 4.94 -15.24 -10.99
N GLU A 175 5.97 -14.70 -11.62
CA GLU A 175 6.85 -13.71 -11.03
C GLU A 175 6.53 -12.35 -11.63
N GLY A 176 6.70 -11.30 -10.84
CA GLY A 176 6.50 -9.93 -11.31
C GLY A 176 6.76 -8.92 -10.21
N ILE A 177 6.60 -7.67 -10.56
CA ILE A 177 6.71 -6.57 -9.60
C ILE A 177 5.34 -6.38 -8.95
N LEU A 178 5.30 -6.45 -7.62
CA LEU A 178 4.06 -6.22 -6.85
C LEU A 178 3.75 -4.73 -6.85
N ARG A 179 2.59 -4.36 -7.38
CA ARG A 179 2.14 -2.97 -7.45
C ARG A 179 0.66 -2.92 -7.16
N GLY A 180 0.21 -1.84 -6.55
CA GLY A 180 -1.21 -1.65 -6.31
C GLY A 180 -1.50 -0.87 -5.04
N GLY A 181 -2.63 -1.20 -4.42
CA GLY A 181 -3.13 -0.58 -3.22
C GLY A 181 -4.61 -0.29 -3.30
N ASN A 182 -5.01 0.89 -2.83
CA ASN A 182 -6.39 1.34 -2.89
C ASN A 182 -6.80 1.59 -4.33
N MET A 183 -7.91 0.95 -4.74
CA MET A 183 -8.36 0.98 -6.14
C MET A 183 -8.80 2.38 -6.57
N ALA A 184 -9.59 3.07 -5.76
CA ALA A 184 -10.08 4.41 -6.11
C ALA A 184 -8.93 5.42 -6.25
N VAL A 185 -7.93 5.34 -5.39
CA VAL A 185 -6.75 6.21 -5.46
C VAL A 185 -5.94 5.91 -6.72
N ALA A 186 -5.68 4.64 -7.00
CA ALA A 186 -4.99 4.23 -8.23
C ALA A 186 -5.76 4.66 -9.48
N TYR A 187 -7.09 4.50 -9.46
CA TYR A 187 -7.97 4.96 -10.54
C TYR A 187 -7.84 6.46 -10.79
N GLY A 188 -7.77 7.26 -9.73
CA GLY A 188 -7.60 8.71 -9.85
C GLY A 188 -6.28 9.14 -10.49
N LEU A 189 -5.30 8.24 -10.56
CA LEU A 189 -4.00 8.52 -11.18
C LEU A 189 -3.89 7.95 -12.61
N ARG A 190 -4.93 7.28 -13.10
CA ARG A 190 -4.95 6.78 -14.47
C ARG A 190 -4.81 7.94 -15.47
N GLY A 191 -3.95 7.76 -16.46
CA GLY A 191 -3.67 8.79 -17.47
C GLY A 191 -2.69 9.87 -17.01
N THR A 192 -2.13 9.76 -15.83
CA THR A 192 -1.11 10.67 -15.29
C THR A 192 0.27 10.01 -15.35
N PRO A 193 1.36 10.77 -15.15
CA PRO A 193 2.70 10.19 -15.03
C PRO A 193 2.88 9.24 -13.85
N TYR A 194 1.95 9.24 -12.90
CA TYR A 194 1.99 8.44 -11.67
C TYR A 194 1.13 7.18 -11.75
N ASP A 195 0.72 6.81 -12.95
CA ASP A 195 -0.04 5.59 -13.20
C ASP A 195 0.81 4.34 -12.94
N ILE A 196 0.14 3.22 -12.64
CA ILE A 196 0.81 1.94 -12.41
C ILE A 196 1.19 1.32 -13.77
N PRO A 197 2.47 0.99 -13.99
CA PRO A 197 2.86 0.21 -15.17
C PRO A 197 2.19 -1.17 -15.16
N ALA A 198 1.64 -1.60 -16.29
CA ALA A 198 0.93 -2.88 -16.40
C ALA A 198 1.86 -4.05 -16.70
N GLU A 199 2.82 -3.86 -17.60
CA GLU A 199 3.69 -4.93 -18.06
C GLU A 199 4.55 -5.49 -16.91
N GLY A 200 4.52 -6.80 -16.73
CA GLY A 200 5.29 -7.46 -15.68
C GLY A 200 4.80 -7.21 -14.26
N THR A 201 3.61 -6.66 -14.09
CA THR A 201 3.04 -6.32 -12.79
C THR A 201 2.16 -7.45 -12.25
N ILE A 202 2.36 -7.78 -10.98
CA ILE A 202 1.36 -8.49 -10.17
C ILE A 202 0.61 -7.39 -9.42
N LEU A 203 -0.63 -7.15 -9.85
CA LEU A 203 -1.45 -6.06 -9.35
C LEU A 203 -2.27 -6.53 -8.15
N PHE A 204 -2.22 -5.78 -7.04
CA PHE A 204 -3.13 -6.00 -5.91
C PHE A 204 -4.05 -4.79 -5.73
N LEU A 205 -5.31 -5.06 -5.45
CA LEU A 205 -6.34 -4.02 -5.32
C LEU A 205 -7.24 -4.31 -4.13
N GLU A 206 -7.56 -3.27 -3.40
CA GLU A 206 -8.53 -3.27 -2.30
C GLU A 206 -9.30 -1.96 -2.30
N ASP A 207 -10.44 -1.91 -1.63
CA ASP A 207 -11.14 -0.65 -1.37
C ASP A 207 -12.11 -0.80 -0.20
N VAL A 208 -12.65 0.35 0.23
CA VAL A 208 -13.58 0.46 1.35
C VAL A 208 -14.67 1.48 1.00
N SER A 209 -15.90 1.17 1.40
CA SER A 209 -17.06 2.07 1.25
C SER A 209 -17.39 2.48 -0.18
N GLU A 210 -16.93 1.73 -1.17
CA GLU A 210 -17.27 1.95 -2.58
C GLU A 210 -18.47 1.09 -2.98
N ARG A 211 -19.35 1.63 -3.82
CA ARG A 211 -20.47 0.87 -4.35
C ARG A 211 -20.00 -0.17 -5.38
N PRO A 212 -20.63 -1.35 -5.45
CA PRO A 212 -20.23 -2.39 -6.41
C PRO A 212 -20.11 -1.90 -7.84
N HIS A 213 -21.04 -1.08 -8.34
CA HIS A 213 -20.96 -0.57 -9.70
C HIS A 213 -19.77 0.38 -9.90
N ALA A 214 -19.36 1.11 -8.87
CA ALA A 214 -18.20 1.98 -8.94
C ALA A 214 -16.91 1.16 -9.02
N ILE A 215 -16.81 0.09 -8.24
CA ILE A 215 -15.67 -0.83 -8.29
C ILE A 215 -15.59 -1.50 -9.66
N GLU A 216 -16.72 -2.00 -10.16
CA GLU A 216 -16.77 -2.62 -11.48
C GLU A 216 -16.34 -1.63 -12.58
N ARG A 217 -16.80 -0.39 -12.52
CA ARG A 217 -16.41 0.66 -13.48
C ARG A 217 -14.91 0.92 -13.46
N MET A 218 -14.30 0.98 -12.27
CA MET A 218 -12.85 1.14 -12.14
C MET A 218 -12.10 -0.07 -12.73
N MET A 219 -12.63 -1.27 -12.55
CA MET A 219 -12.06 -2.47 -13.15
C MET A 219 -12.19 -2.46 -14.68
N TYR A 220 -13.32 -2.00 -15.21
CA TYR A 220 -13.50 -1.78 -16.65
C TYR A 220 -12.52 -0.76 -17.21
N ASN A 221 -12.22 0.29 -16.47
CA ASN A 221 -11.19 1.26 -16.87
C ASN A 221 -9.85 0.55 -17.08
N LEU A 222 -9.47 -0.35 -16.18
CA LEU A 222 -8.23 -1.12 -16.31
C LEU A 222 -8.29 -2.07 -17.51
N LYS A 223 -9.44 -2.69 -17.75
CA LYS A 223 -9.64 -3.58 -18.90
C LYS A 223 -9.55 -2.82 -20.22
N LEU A 224 -10.35 -1.78 -20.36
CA LEU A 224 -10.43 -1.00 -21.61
C LEU A 224 -9.13 -0.24 -21.89
N GLY A 225 -8.41 0.14 -20.84
CA GLY A 225 -7.11 0.77 -20.97
C GLY A 225 -5.94 -0.18 -21.26
N GLY A 226 -6.22 -1.47 -21.41
CA GLY A 226 -5.19 -2.47 -21.74
C GLY A 226 -4.33 -2.92 -20.59
N VAL A 227 -4.67 -2.56 -19.35
CA VAL A 227 -3.88 -2.97 -18.17
C VAL A 227 -4.05 -4.46 -17.87
N LEU A 228 -5.30 -4.92 -17.81
CA LEU A 228 -5.59 -6.30 -17.37
C LEU A 228 -4.95 -7.35 -18.27
N GLU A 229 -4.86 -7.11 -19.57
CA GLU A 229 -4.24 -8.06 -20.52
C GLU A 229 -2.72 -8.18 -20.37
N LYS A 230 -2.07 -7.19 -19.75
CA LYS A 230 -0.60 -7.12 -19.63
C LYS A 230 -0.07 -7.57 -18.28
N LEU A 231 -0.95 -7.86 -17.32
CA LEU A 231 -0.55 -8.27 -15.99
C LEU A 231 0.15 -9.63 -16.00
N SER A 232 1.04 -9.86 -15.04
CA SER A 232 1.61 -11.18 -14.74
C SER A 232 0.76 -11.94 -13.72
N GLY A 233 -0.02 -11.23 -12.93
CA GLY A 233 -0.93 -11.82 -11.95
C GLY A 233 -1.84 -10.74 -11.34
N LEU A 234 -2.92 -11.19 -10.71
CA LEU A 234 -3.89 -10.30 -10.08
C LEU A 234 -4.26 -10.82 -8.70
N ILE A 235 -4.18 -9.92 -7.72
CA ILE A 235 -4.59 -10.16 -6.34
C ILE A 235 -5.75 -9.24 -6.02
N ILE A 236 -6.94 -9.81 -5.89
CA ILE A 236 -8.10 -9.09 -5.37
C ILE A 236 -8.08 -9.26 -3.85
N GLY A 237 -7.89 -8.15 -3.15
CA GLY A 237 -7.87 -8.12 -1.70
C GLY A 237 -9.28 -8.16 -1.11
N GLN A 238 -9.43 -7.54 0.06
CA GLN A 238 -10.72 -7.51 0.75
C GLN A 238 -11.38 -6.15 0.55
N PHE A 239 -12.47 -6.15 -0.19
CA PHE A 239 -13.34 -4.98 -0.36
C PHE A 239 -14.35 -5.00 0.79
N THR A 240 -14.50 -3.89 1.49
CA THR A 240 -15.28 -3.82 2.72
C THR A 240 -16.22 -2.62 2.74
N GLU A 241 -17.16 -2.64 3.70
CA GLU A 241 -18.13 -1.57 3.94
C GLU A 241 -18.94 -1.23 2.69
N TYR A 242 -19.46 -2.25 2.02
CA TYR A 242 -20.39 -2.11 0.91
C TYR A 242 -21.52 -3.15 1.03
N GLU A 243 -22.61 -2.88 0.34
CA GLU A 243 -23.71 -3.82 0.21
C GLU A 243 -23.78 -4.31 -1.23
N GLU A 244 -24.06 -5.59 -1.42
CA GLU A 244 -24.29 -6.15 -2.75
C GLU A 244 -25.53 -5.51 -3.40
N ASP A 245 -25.43 -5.24 -4.68
CA ASP A 245 -26.52 -4.66 -5.48
C ASP A 245 -27.13 -5.71 -6.39
N CYS A 246 -28.29 -6.27 -5.97
CA CYS A 246 -28.97 -7.31 -6.72
C CYS A 246 -29.34 -6.90 -8.15
N SER A 247 -29.51 -5.60 -8.39
CA SER A 247 -29.87 -5.11 -9.73
C SER A 247 -28.74 -5.27 -10.76
N LEU A 248 -27.51 -5.49 -10.33
CA LEU A 248 -26.37 -5.74 -11.22
C LEU A 248 -26.32 -7.17 -11.76
N GLY A 249 -27.15 -8.06 -11.24
CA GLY A 249 -27.25 -9.46 -11.71
C GLY A 249 -26.18 -10.40 -11.17
N LYS A 250 -25.10 -9.89 -10.60
CA LYS A 250 -24.01 -10.64 -9.97
C LYS A 250 -23.49 -9.91 -8.74
N GLU A 251 -22.98 -10.68 -7.79
CA GLU A 251 -22.20 -10.14 -6.68
C GLU A 251 -20.86 -9.59 -7.17
N LEU A 252 -20.23 -8.77 -6.36
CA LEU A 252 -19.01 -8.03 -6.73
C LEU A 252 -17.88 -8.93 -7.20
N TYR A 253 -17.45 -9.90 -6.40
CA TYR A 253 -16.30 -10.74 -6.76
C TYR A 253 -16.55 -11.59 -8.02
N PRO A 254 -17.71 -12.25 -8.18
CA PRO A 254 -18.02 -12.88 -9.45
C PRO A 254 -17.99 -11.94 -10.66
N ALA A 255 -18.44 -10.70 -10.50
CA ALA A 255 -18.38 -9.70 -11.57
C ALA A 255 -16.94 -9.35 -11.94
N LEU A 256 -16.07 -9.19 -10.93
CA LEU A 256 -14.65 -8.93 -11.18
C LEU A 256 -13.95 -10.14 -11.82
N ALA A 257 -14.29 -11.36 -11.40
CA ALA A 257 -13.75 -12.58 -11.99
C ALA A 257 -14.10 -12.69 -13.49
N ASP A 258 -15.32 -12.29 -13.87
CA ASP A 258 -15.75 -12.29 -15.27
C ASP A 258 -14.89 -11.37 -16.14
N LEU A 259 -14.41 -10.25 -15.59
CA LEU A 259 -13.63 -9.29 -16.35
C LEU A 259 -12.21 -9.78 -16.67
N VAL A 260 -11.74 -10.82 -15.99
CA VAL A 260 -10.39 -11.38 -16.18
C VAL A 260 -10.39 -12.81 -16.68
N LYS A 261 -11.57 -13.39 -16.96
CA LYS A 261 -11.70 -14.80 -17.36
C LYS A 261 -11.00 -15.14 -18.67
N GLU A 262 -10.81 -14.18 -19.55
CA GLU A 262 -10.17 -14.39 -20.85
C GLU A 262 -8.65 -14.42 -20.80
N TYR A 263 -8.03 -14.08 -19.67
CA TYR A 263 -6.58 -14.06 -19.49
C TYR A 263 -6.09 -15.36 -18.82
N ASP A 264 -4.78 -15.60 -18.88
CA ASP A 264 -4.20 -16.86 -18.43
C ASP A 264 -3.41 -16.77 -17.12
N TYR A 265 -3.10 -15.57 -16.64
CA TYR A 265 -2.29 -15.40 -15.44
C TYR A 265 -3.02 -15.84 -14.16
N PRO A 266 -2.28 -16.14 -13.07
CA PRO A 266 -2.90 -16.48 -11.79
C PRO A 266 -3.69 -15.31 -11.21
N VAL A 267 -4.85 -15.62 -10.66
CA VAL A 267 -5.74 -14.65 -9.99
C VAL A 267 -6.15 -15.23 -8.65
N CYS A 268 -5.98 -14.44 -7.58
CA CYS A 268 -6.52 -14.82 -6.28
C CYS A 268 -7.50 -13.77 -5.77
N PHE A 269 -8.49 -14.26 -5.02
CA PHE A 269 -9.54 -13.46 -4.40
C PHE A 269 -9.45 -13.53 -2.88
N ASN A 270 -9.84 -12.46 -2.23
CA ASN A 270 -9.92 -12.36 -0.78
C ASN A 270 -8.57 -12.50 -0.08
N PHE A 271 -7.49 -12.12 -0.77
CA PHE A 271 -6.18 -12.04 -0.12
C PHE A 271 -6.27 -11.05 1.04
N PRO A 272 -5.65 -11.36 2.22
CA PRO A 272 -5.81 -10.52 3.41
C PRO A 272 -5.02 -9.20 3.30
N VAL A 273 -5.53 -8.31 2.49
CA VAL A 273 -5.05 -6.94 2.29
C VAL A 273 -6.26 -6.02 2.10
N GLY A 274 -6.30 -4.90 2.80
CA GLY A 274 -7.39 -3.93 2.70
C GLY A 274 -7.68 -3.23 4.03
N HIS A 275 -8.86 -2.63 4.13
CA HIS A 275 -9.33 -1.96 5.34
C HIS A 275 -9.92 -2.98 6.32
N VAL A 276 -9.06 -3.86 6.78
CA VAL A 276 -9.39 -4.97 7.70
C VAL A 276 -8.30 -5.05 8.76
N THR A 277 -8.61 -5.66 9.89
CA THR A 277 -7.63 -5.82 10.97
C THR A 277 -6.46 -6.69 10.53
N HIS A 278 -6.73 -7.81 9.87
CA HIS A 278 -5.68 -8.66 9.32
C HIS A 278 -5.29 -8.19 7.92
N ASN A 279 -4.52 -7.11 7.87
CA ASN A 279 -4.04 -6.42 6.68
C ASN A 279 -2.54 -6.65 6.55
N LEU A 280 -2.15 -7.61 5.71
CA LEU A 280 -0.75 -8.02 5.58
C LEU A 280 0.09 -6.91 4.95
N PRO A 281 1.23 -6.54 5.56
CA PRO A 281 2.16 -5.60 4.94
C PRO A 281 2.74 -6.14 3.64
N LEU A 282 2.69 -5.34 2.58
CA LEU A 282 3.20 -5.71 1.26
C LEU A 282 4.25 -4.71 0.79
N ILE A 283 5.39 -5.20 0.36
CA ILE A 283 6.43 -4.34 -0.22
C ILE A 283 6.00 -3.98 -1.65
N ASN A 284 5.46 -2.79 -1.79
CA ASN A 284 4.99 -2.24 -3.06
C ASN A 284 6.20 -1.87 -3.91
N GLY A 285 6.32 -2.49 -5.07
CA GLY A 285 7.49 -2.33 -5.94
C GLY A 285 8.52 -3.47 -5.84
N ALA A 286 8.34 -4.42 -4.94
CA ALA A 286 9.24 -5.57 -4.82
C ALA A 286 8.93 -6.64 -5.87
N LYS A 287 9.95 -7.36 -6.27
CA LYS A 287 9.77 -8.58 -7.06
C LYS A 287 9.20 -9.68 -6.17
N VAL A 288 8.14 -10.33 -6.65
CA VAL A 288 7.45 -11.39 -5.93
C VAL A 288 7.19 -12.59 -6.83
N GLU A 289 6.96 -13.72 -6.19
CA GLU A 289 6.42 -14.93 -6.82
C GLU A 289 5.04 -15.18 -6.21
N LEU A 290 4.02 -15.22 -7.06
CA LEU A 290 2.65 -15.55 -6.69
C LEU A 290 2.33 -16.96 -7.16
N THR A 291 1.96 -17.83 -6.22
CA THR A 291 1.50 -19.18 -6.53
C THR A 291 0.07 -19.34 -6.06
N VAL A 292 -0.86 -19.44 -7.00
CA VAL A 292 -2.26 -19.74 -6.73
C VAL A 292 -2.44 -21.23 -6.94
N GLY A 293 -2.41 -21.97 -5.85
CA GLY A 293 -2.44 -23.43 -5.86
C GLY A 293 -3.85 -23.98 -5.65
N LYS A 294 -3.94 -25.30 -5.72
CA LYS A 294 -5.18 -26.03 -5.52
C LYS A 294 -5.65 -26.00 -4.07
N LYS A 295 -4.74 -25.89 -3.12
CA LYS A 295 -5.02 -25.92 -1.67
C LYS A 295 -4.98 -24.55 -1.01
N ASN A 296 -4.03 -23.71 -1.42
CA ASN A 296 -3.82 -22.38 -0.86
C ASN A 296 -3.17 -21.45 -1.88
N VAL A 297 -2.98 -20.21 -1.45
CA VAL A 297 -2.24 -19.18 -2.20
C VAL A 297 -0.97 -18.84 -1.42
N GLU A 298 0.12 -18.67 -2.13
CA GLU A 298 1.39 -18.25 -1.54
C GLU A 298 1.94 -17.01 -2.26
N LEU A 299 2.40 -16.04 -1.49
CA LEU A 299 3.07 -14.84 -1.99
C LEU A 299 4.45 -14.76 -1.32
N LYS A 300 5.49 -14.76 -2.14
CA LYS A 300 6.88 -14.75 -1.69
C LYS A 300 7.64 -13.57 -2.27
N PHE A 301 8.31 -12.80 -1.41
CA PHE A 301 9.24 -11.76 -1.85
C PHE A 301 10.54 -12.43 -2.30
N ILE A 302 11.00 -12.11 -3.50
CA ILE A 302 12.21 -12.68 -4.11
C ILE A 302 13.24 -11.57 -4.41
N CYS A 303 13.37 -10.64 -3.51
CA CYS A 303 14.28 -9.50 -3.61
C CYS A 303 15.45 -9.59 -2.61
#